data_b516305fdc8ba035615b1f221ec86d5b
#
_entry.id   b516305fdc8ba035615b1f221ec86d5b
#
_cell.length_a   1.000
_cell.length_b   1.000
_cell.length_c   1.000
_cell.angle_alpha   90.00
_cell.angle_beta   90.00
_cell.angle_gamma   90.00
#
_symmetry.space_group_name_H-M   'P 1'
#
loop_
_entity.id
_entity.type
_entity.pdbx_description
1 polymer ?
#
loop_
_entity_poly.entity_id
_entity_poly.type
_entity_poly.pdbx_seq_one_letter_code
_entity_poly.pdbx_strand_id
1 'polypeptide(L)'
;MENELRILALDIATRCGWCTETAHGVWDLSIKRDESSGMRLIRFKHKLKEMFDLEEITLVAFERTSGQHKNALIVQAELHGVLKSLCEELNIDYRAFSASEIKKFATGKGNAKKTAMIEAAQEKLGLIGDDDNEADAMWIYQVMKSSLGI
;
A
#
# COMPACT_ATOMS: atom_id res chain seq x y z
N MET A 1 -7.88 -1.92 -28.58
CA MET A 1 -7.55 -2.62 -27.35
C MET A 1 -7.85 -1.75 -26.15
N GLU A 2 -8.65 -2.28 -25.30
CA GLU A 2 -8.97 -1.58 -24.08
C GLU A 2 -7.82 -1.65 -23.10
N ASN A 3 -7.60 -0.55 -22.38
CA ASN A 3 -6.62 -0.52 -21.30
C ASN A 3 -7.20 -1.23 -20.09
N GLU A 4 -6.58 -2.31 -19.70
CA GLU A 4 -6.94 -2.98 -18.46
C GLU A 4 -6.49 -2.16 -17.27
N LEU A 5 -7.36 -2.07 -16.26
CA LEU A 5 -6.97 -1.48 -14.98
C LEU A 5 -6.17 -2.50 -14.19
N ARG A 6 -4.92 -2.15 -13.91
CA ARG A 6 -4.02 -2.99 -13.14
C ARG A 6 -3.60 -2.23 -11.90
N ILE A 7 -4.08 -2.70 -10.77
CA ILE A 7 -3.98 -1.99 -9.49
C ILE A 7 -2.83 -2.53 -8.66
N LEU A 8 -2.05 -1.61 -8.09
CA LEU A 8 -1.13 -1.90 -7.00
C LEU A 8 -1.64 -1.17 -5.76
N ALA A 9 -1.92 -1.90 -4.69
CA ALA A 9 -2.30 -1.33 -3.41
C ALA A 9 -1.11 -1.36 -2.45
N LEU A 10 -0.92 -0.28 -1.70
CA LEU A 10 0.22 -0.11 -0.81
C LEU A 10 -0.22 0.38 0.56
N ASP A 11 0.28 -0.28 1.59
CA ASP A 11 0.31 0.23 2.95
C ASP A 11 1.71 0.80 3.19
N ILE A 12 1.87 2.10 2.96
CA ILE A 12 3.18 2.75 2.88
C ILE A 12 3.76 2.99 4.27
N ALA A 13 4.82 2.27 4.56
CA ALA A 13 5.54 2.33 5.84
C ALA A 13 6.93 1.73 5.64
N THR A 14 7.76 1.72 6.67
CA THR A 14 9.08 1.06 6.64
C THR A 14 8.93 -0.41 6.25
N ARG A 15 7.92 -1.09 6.77
CA ARG A 15 7.48 -2.39 6.25
C ARG A 15 6.26 -2.10 5.37
N CYS A 16 6.48 -2.05 4.07
CA CYS A 16 5.46 -1.63 3.12
C CYS A 16 4.68 -2.83 2.61
N GLY A 17 3.43 -2.97 3.05
CA GLY A 17 2.53 -3.98 2.51
C GLY A 17 2.16 -3.64 1.08
N TRP A 18 2.05 -4.66 0.23
CA TRP A 18 1.66 -4.46 -1.16
C TRP A 18 0.71 -5.58 -1.61
N CYS A 19 -0.15 -5.26 -2.57
CA CYS A 19 -1.09 -6.23 -3.13
C CYS A 19 -1.41 -5.88 -4.58
N THR A 20 -1.33 -6.87 -5.44
CA THR A 20 -1.79 -6.79 -6.83
C THR A 20 -2.89 -7.83 -7.04
N GLU A 21 -3.39 -7.96 -8.26
CA GLU A 21 -4.36 -9.00 -8.59
C GLU A 21 -3.81 -10.40 -8.36
N THR A 22 -2.52 -10.60 -8.58
CA THR A 22 -1.91 -11.94 -8.61
C THR A 22 -1.13 -12.29 -7.36
N ALA A 23 -0.72 -11.30 -6.55
CA ALA A 23 0.18 -11.55 -5.43
C ALA A 23 0.08 -10.47 -4.36
N HIS A 24 0.63 -10.76 -3.20
CA HIS A 24 0.72 -9.80 -2.10
C HIS A 24 1.92 -10.14 -1.22
N GLY A 25 2.36 -9.18 -0.44
CA GLY A 25 3.52 -9.37 0.43
C GLY A 25 3.91 -8.09 1.15
N VAL A 26 5.15 -8.07 1.60
CA VAL A 26 5.73 -6.92 2.32
C VAL A 26 7.12 -6.65 1.77
N TRP A 27 7.40 -5.38 1.51
CA TRP A 27 8.76 -4.91 1.22
C TRP A 27 9.36 -4.37 2.51
N ASP A 28 10.54 -4.83 2.87
CA ASP A 28 11.30 -4.29 4.00
C ASP A 28 12.15 -3.13 3.50
N LEU A 29 11.74 -1.91 3.87
CA LEU A 29 12.42 -0.68 3.48
C LEU A 29 13.29 -0.13 4.61
N SER A 30 13.59 -0.93 5.63
CA SER A 30 14.46 -0.51 6.71
C SER A 30 15.87 -0.22 6.20
N ILE A 31 16.55 0.72 6.87
CA ILE A 31 17.93 1.06 6.54
C ILE A 31 18.86 0.48 7.60
N LYS A 32 20.07 0.16 7.18
CA LYS A 32 21.11 -0.32 8.06
C LYS A 32 21.68 0.85 8.87
N ARG A 33 22.34 0.50 9.97
CA ARG A 33 22.88 1.47 10.92
C ARG A 33 23.83 2.50 10.28
N ASP A 34 24.60 2.07 9.27
CA ASP A 34 25.58 2.91 8.58
C ASP A 34 25.04 3.55 7.31
N GLU A 35 23.77 3.38 7.02
CA GLU A 35 23.15 3.95 5.83
C GLU A 35 22.43 5.26 6.14
N SER A 36 22.42 6.15 5.17
CA SER A 36 21.64 7.38 5.27
C SER A 36 20.17 7.13 4.93
N SER A 37 19.30 7.99 5.44
CA SER A 37 17.85 7.83 5.28
C SER A 37 17.38 7.84 3.82
N GLY A 38 18.14 8.46 2.93
CA GLY A 38 17.83 8.48 1.50
C GLY A 38 17.84 7.09 0.85
N MET A 39 18.55 6.14 1.45
CA MET A 39 18.60 4.77 0.91
C MET A 39 17.24 4.08 0.96
N ARG A 40 16.43 4.37 1.98
CA ARG A 40 15.05 3.86 2.04
C ARG A 40 14.26 4.31 0.84
N LEU A 41 14.40 5.57 0.46
CA LEU A 41 13.65 6.16 -0.66
C LEU A 41 14.07 5.54 -2.00
N ILE A 42 15.35 5.30 -2.17
CA ILE A 42 15.88 4.64 -3.38
C ILE A 42 15.35 3.21 -3.47
N ARG A 43 15.36 2.47 -2.36
CA ARG A 43 14.84 1.10 -2.32
C ARG A 43 13.35 1.05 -2.66
N PHE A 44 12.58 1.98 -2.12
CA PHE A 44 11.16 2.07 -2.43
C PHE A 44 10.94 2.35 -3.92
N LYS A 45 11.65 3.32 -4.45
CA LYS A 45 11.57 3.67 -5.87
C LYS A 45 11.88 2.46 -6.76
N HIS A 46 12.92 1.69 -6.39
CA HIS A 46 13.33 0.49 -7.11
C HIS A 46 12.21 -0.57 -7.12
N LYS A 47 11.64 -0.82 -5.94
CA LYS A 47 10.54 -1.78 -5.80
C LYS A 47 9.32 -1.36 -6.61
N LEU A 48 8.99 -0.08 -6.58
CA LEU A 48 7.87 0.44 -7.38
C LEU A 48 8.11 0.23 -8.86
N LYS A 49 9.29 0.59 -9.36
CA LYS A 49 9.60 0.43 -10.79
C LYS A 49 9.54 -1.03 -11.23
N GLU A 50 10.11 -1.94 -10.44
CA GLU A 50 10.03 -3.37 -10.73
C GLU A 50 8.59 -3.84 -10.82
N MET A 51 7.76 -3.44 -9.85
CA MET A 51 6.36 -3.87 -9.81
C MET A 51 5.56 -3.25 -10.95
N PHE A 52 5.79 -1.98 -11.25
CA PHE A 52 5.11 -1.30 -12.35
C PHE A 52 5.37 -2.00 -13.68
N ASP A 53 6.61 -2.42 -13.92
CA ASP A 53 6.98 -3.14 -15.14
C ASP A 53 6.43 -4.57 -15.14
N LEU A 54 6.64 -5.30 -14.04
CA LEU A 54 6.29 -6.72 -13.97
C LEU A 54 4.79 -6.94 -14.08
N GLU A 55 4.00 -6.12 -13.40
CA GLU A 55 2.54 -6.27 -13.34
C GLU A 55 1.80 -5.28 -14.25
N GLU A 56 2.53 -4.48 -15.02
CA GLU A 56 1.95 -3.47 -15.91
C GLU A 56 0.92 -2.57 -15.20
N ILE A 57 1.32 -2.06 -14.03
CA ILE A 57 0.44 -1.27 -13.15
C ILE A 57 0.00 0.03 -13.83
N THR A 58 -1.30 0.32 -13.76
CA THR A 58 -1.88 1.56 -14.29
C THR A 58 -2.48 2.46 -13.22
N LEU A 59 -2.65 1.94 -12.00
CA LEU A 59 -3.30 2.68 -10.91
C LEU A 59 -2.73 2.21 -9.58
N VAL A 60 -2.39 3.16 -8.73
CA VAL A 60 -1.89 2.86 -7.37
C VAL A 60 -2.91 3.35 -6.34
N ALA A 61 -3.22 2.51 -5.37
CA ALA A 61 -4.09 2.85 -4.25
C ALA A 61 -3.28 2.77 -2.95
N PHE A 62 -3.52 3.70 -2.05
CA PHE A 62 -2.81 3.70 -0.76
C PHE A 62 -3.65 4.40 0.31
N GLU A 63 -3.24 4.23 1.56
CA GLU A 63 -3.87 4.89 2.69
C GLU A 63 -3.26 6.27 2.90
N ARG A 64 -4.10 7.27 3.16
CA ARG A 64 -3.63 8.62 3.51
C ARG A 64 -2.81 8.57 4.79
N THR A 65 -1.82 9.44 4.88
CA THR A 65 -1.03 9.60 6.09
C THR A 65 -1.93 9.98 7.25
N SER A 66 -1.88 9.20 8.32
CA SER A 66 -2.56 9.51 9.57
C SER A 66 -1.50 9.65 10.66
N GLY A 67 -1.39 10.85 11.20
CA GLY A 67 -0.29 11.18 12.07
C GLY A 67 -0.45 10.73 13.49
N GLN A 68 0.45 9.90 13.96
CA GLN A 68 0.51 9.48 15.36
C GLN A 68 1.86 9.77 15.98
N HIS A 69 2.93 9.40 15.32
CA HIS A 69 4.29 9.66 15.79
C HIS A 69 5.03 10.48 14.76
N LYS A 70 5.71 11.53 15.22
CA LYS A 70 6.40 12.46 14.34
C LYS A 70 7.38 11.77 13.39
N ASN A 71 8.19 10.84 13.90
CA ASN A 71 9.19 10.15 13.07
C ASN A 71 8.53 9.27 12.02
N ALA A 72 7.46 8.57 12.39
CA ALA A 72 6.71 7.74 11.43
C ALA A 72 6.06 8.61 10.36
N LEU A 73 5.55 9.79 10.73
CA LEU A 73 4.97 10.74 9.78
C LEU A 73 5.99 11.22 8.77
N ILE A 74 7.21 11.53 9.21
CA ILE A 74 8.27 12.00 8.32
C ILE A 74 8.59 10.91 7.30
N VAL A 75 8.78 9.68 7.74
CA VAL A 75 9.07 8.55 6.86
C VAL A 75 7.94 8.35 5.86
N GLN A 76 6.69 8.34 6.33
CA GLN A 76 5.53 8.19 5.44
C GLN A 76 5.47 9.31 4.42
N ALA A 77 5.65 10.56 4.85
CA ALA A 77 5.59 11.71 3.94
C ALA A 77 6.66 11.62 2.85
N GLU A 78 7.86 11.21 3.22
CA GLU A 78 8.95 11.04 2.26
C GLU A 78 8.63 9.94 1.24
N LEU A 79 8.15 8.81 1.71
CA LEU A 79 7.79 7.69 0.83
C LEU A 79 6.60 8.06 -0.07
N HIS A 80 5.60 8.75 0.46
CA HIS A 80 4.47 9.24 -0.34
C HIS A 80 4.95 10.18 -1.44
N GLY A 81 5.92 11.04 -1.14
CA GLY A 81 6.50 11.95 -2.13
C GLY A 81 7.17 11.20 -3.28
N VAL A 82 7.93 10.16 -2.95
CA VAL A 82 8.56 9.31 -3.97
C VAL A 82 7.51 8.64 -4.86
N LEU A 83 6.48 8.06 -4.25
CA LEU A 83 5.40 7.42 -5.00
C LEU A 83 4.72 8.39 -5.96
N LYS A 84 4.29 9.54 -5.45
CA LYS A 84 3.55 10.52 -6.25
C LYS A 84 4.42 11.06 -7.40
N SER A 85 5.67 11.37 -7.10
CA SER A 85 6.61 11.86 -8.11
C SER A 85 6.79 10.84 -9.23
N LEU A 86 7.01 9.59 -8.87
CA LEU A 86 7.22 8.52 -9.84
C LEU A 86 5.95 8.26 -10.67
N CYS A 87 4.79 8.26 -10.04
CA CYS A 87 3.52 8.10 -10.75
C CYS A 87 3.29 9.22 -11.76
N GLU A 88 3.58 10.47 -11.40
CA GLU A 88 3.46 11.59 -12.32
C GLU A 88 4.41 11.42 -13.52
N GLU A 89 5.65 11.05 -13.27
CA GLU A 89 6.63 10.84 -14.33
C GLU A 89 6.21 9.76 -15.32
N LEU A 90 5.58 8.70 -14.82
CA LEU A 90 5.21 7.53 -15.63
C LEU A 90 3.76 7.53 -16.08
N ASN A 91 3.00 8.60 -15.79
CA ASN A 91 1.58 8.72 -16.12
C ASN A 91 0.74 7.59 -15.53
N ILE A 92 1.03 7.22 -14.28
CA ILE A 92 0.25 6.24 -13.53
C ILE A 92 -0.64 7.01 -12.56
N ASP A 93 -1.93 6.75 -12.61
CA ASP A 93 -2.90 7.37 -11.70
C ASP A 93 -2.72 6.83 -10.29
N TYR A 94 -3.04 7.64 -9.29
CA TYR A 94 -2.99 7.20 -7.90
C TYR A 94 -4.15 7.79 -7.11
N ARG A 95 -4.59 7.05 -6.10
CA ARG A 95 -5.71 7.44 -5.25
C ARG A 95 -5.46 7.03 -3.81
N ALA A 96 -5.79 7.94 -2.88
CA ALA A 96 -5.64 7.70 -1.45
C ALA A 96 -7.00 7.48 -0.79
N PHE A 97 -7.03 6.63 0.22
CA PHE A 97 -8.22 6.37 1.05
C PHE A 97 -7.88 6.63 2.50
N SER A 98 -8.87 7.02 3.30
CA SER A 98 -8.67 7.20 4.73
C SER A 98 -8.60 5.85 5.45
N ALA A 99 -7.94 5.82 6.59
CA ALA A 99 -7.89 4.62 7.42
C ALA A 99 -9.31 4.16 7.81
N SER A 100 -10.17 5.12 8.12
CA SER A 100 -11.56 4.83 8.51
C SER A 100 -12.34 4.16 7.39
N GLU A 101 -12.20 4.63 6.15
CA GLU A 101 -12.86 4.00 4.99
C GLU A 101 -12.41 2.55 4.79
N ILE A 102 -11.11 2.32 4.89
CA ILE A 102 -10.53 0.99 4.71
C ILE A 102 -11.03 0.04 5.81
N LYS A 103 -10.97 0.49 7.06
CA LYS A 103 -11.42 -0.30 8.22
C LYS A 103 -12.91 -0.62 8.15
N LYS A 104 -13.72 0.36 7.80
CA LYS A 104 -15.16 0.17 7.68
C LYS A 104 -15.49 -0.84 6.57
N PHE A 105 -14.81 -0.75 5.45
CA PHE A 105 -14.99 -1.69 4.35
C PHE A 105 -14.64 -3.12 4.79
N ALA A 106 -13.53 -3.28 5.49
CA ALA A 106 -13.02 -4.59 5.89
C ALA A 106 -13.87 -5.26 6.96
N THR A 107 -14.31 -4.49 7.97
CA THR A 107 -14.89 -5.04 9.20
C THR A 107 -16.28 -4.50 9.52
N GLY A 108 -16.73 -3.48 8.85
CA GLY A 108 -17.97 -2.76 9.18
C GLY A 108 -17.78 -1.65 10.21
N LYS A 109 -16.57 -1.52 10.78
CA LYS A 109 -16.28 -0.52 11.83
C LYS A 109 -15.08 0.34 11.43
N GLY A 110 -15.28 1.65 11.31
CA GLY A 110 -14.23 2.58 10.92
C GLY A 110 -13.10 2.73 11.95
N ASN A 111 -13.27 2.20 13.15
CA ASN A 111 -12.25 2.22 14.19
C ASN A 111 -11.72 0.82 14.51
N ALA A 112 -11.82 -0.11 13.58
CA ALA A 112 -11.35 -1.47 13.78
C ALA A 112 -9.87 -1.51 14.19
N LYS A 113 -9.55 -2.46 15.06
CA LYS A 113 -8.18 -2.65 15.53
C LYS A 113 -7.40 -3.52 14.55
N LYS A 114 -6.08 -3.47 14.68
CA LYS A 114 -5.14 -4.22 13.86
C LYS A 114 -5.49 -5.71 13.77
N THR A 115 -5.80 -6.33 14.91
CA THR A 115 -6.17 -7.74 14.96
C THR A 115 -7.43 -8.05 14.15
N ALA A 116 -8.43 -7.17 14.21
CA ALA A 116 -9.67 -7.34 13.45
C ALA A 116 -9.40 -7.25 11.93
N MET A 117 -8.50 -6.38 11.50
CA MET A 117 -8.12 -6.24 10.11
C MET A 117 -7.43 -7.51 9.60
N ILE A 118 -6.54 -8.07 10.40
CA ILE A 118 -5.82 -9.30 10.07
C ILE A 118 -6.80 -10.49 9.99
N GLU A 119 -7.65 -10.65 11.00
CA GLU A 119 -8.63 -11.74 11.04
C GLU A 119 -9.58 -11.68 9.84
N ALA A 120 -10.06 -10.48 9.52
CA ALA A 120 -10.95 -10.29 8.37
C ALA A 120 -10.23 -10.66 7.06
N ALA A 121 -8.96 -10.32 6.92
CA ALA A 121 -8.18 -10.67 5.73
C ALA A 121 -7.97 -12.19 5.64
N GLN A 122 -7.71 -12.84 6.77
CA GLN A 122 -7.57 -14.30 6.82
C GLN A 122 -8.85 -15.00 6.42
N GLU A 123 -9.98 -14.57 6.94
CA GLU A 123 -11.27 -15.19 6.68
C GLU A 123 -11.82 -14.90 5.28
N LYS A 124 -11.69 -13.67 4.82
CA LYS A 124 -12.37 -13.22 3.60
C LYS A 124 -11.47 -13.15 2.38
N LEU A 125 -10.17 -12.95 2.57
CA LEU A 125 -9.23 -12.73 1.47
C LEU A 125 -8.18 -13.83 1.34
N GLY A 126 -8.19 -14.82 2.22
CA GLY A 126 -7.26 -15.93 2.14
C GLY A 126 -5.85 -15.63 2.59
N LEU A 127 -5.66 -14.60 3.40
CA LEU A 127 -4.35 -14.31 3.99
C LEU A 127 -3.93 -15.50 4.86
N ILE A 128 -2.75 -16.07 4.60
CA ILE A 128 -2.23 -17.20 5.35
C ILE A 128 -1.47 -16.74 6.59
N GLY A 129 -0.70 -15.66 6.47
CA GLY A 129 0.06 -15.11 7.58
C GLY A 129 -0.75 -14.18 8.47
N ASP A 130 -0.02 -13.42 9.29
CA ASP A 130 -0.61 -12.49 10.25
C ASP A 130 0.05 -11.10 10.21
N ASP A 131 0.68 -10.76 9.12
CA ASP A 131 1.32 -9.45 8.96
C ASP A 131 0.24 -8.39 8.72
N ASP A 132 0.23 -7.36 9.57
CA ASP A 132 -0.78 -6.31 9.50
C ASP A 132 -0.62 -5.42 8.27
N ASN A 133 0.61 -5.17 7.84
CA ASN A 133 0.86 -4.33 6.66
C ASN A 133 0.39 -5.04 5.39
N GLU A 134 0.64 -6.33 5.31
CA GLU A 134 0.15 -7.16 4.20
C GLU A 134 -1.38 -7.20 4.19
N ALA A 135 -1.99 -7.42 5.34
CA ALA A 135 -3.46 -7.44 5.48
C ALA A 135 -4.07 -6.11 5.02
N ASP A 136 -3.48 -5.00 5.48
CA ASP A 136 -3.98 -3.67 5.12
C ASP A 136 -3.85 -3.41 3.61
N ALA A 137 -2.75 -3.81 3.00
CA ALA A 137 -2.58 -3.67 1.54
C ALA A 137 -3.65 -4.48 0.78
N MET A 138 -3.96 -5.69 1.24
CA MET A 138 -5.01 -6.51 0.64
C MET A 138 -6.37 -5.82 0.73
N TRP A 139 -6.68 -5.19 1.86
CA TRP A 139 -7.92 -4.44 2.03
C TRP A 139 -7.95 -3.17 1.18
N ILE A 140 -6.84 -2.45 1.08
CA ILE A 140 -6.75 -1.27 0.21
C ILE A 140 -7.04 -1.66 -1.24
N TYR A 141 -6.51 -2.80 -1.68
CA TYR A 141 -6.79 -3.35 -3.00
C TYR A 141 -8.30 -3.55 -3.20
N GLN A 142 -8.98 -4.16 -2.24
CA GLN A 142 -10.42 -4.43 -2.32
C GLN A 142 -11.24 -3.14 -2.32
N VAL A 143 -10.87 -2.16 -1.49
CA VAL A 143 -11.54 -0.86 -1.46
C VAL A 143 -11.42 -0.18 -2.82
N MET A 144 -10.24 -0.22 -3.43
CA MET A 144 -10.02 0.38 -4.74
C MET A 144 -10.91 -0.29 -5.80
N LYS A 145 -10.93 -1.61 -5.82
CA LYS A 145 -11.80 -2.35 -6.76
C LYS A 145 -13.26 -1.97 -6.57
N SER A 146 -13.72 -1.94 -5.34
CA SER A 146 -15.10 -1.57 -5.02
C SER A 146 -15.42 -0.16 -5.49
N SER A 147 -14.51 0.79 -5.29
CA SER A 147 -14.72 2.18 -5.73
C SER A 147 -14.82 2.32 -7.25
N LEU A 148 -14.25 1.38 -7.98
CA LEU A 148 -14.29 1.34 -9.45
C LEU A 148 -15.44 0.48 -9.97
N GLY A 149 -16.20 -0.18 -9.11
CA GLY A 149 -17.30 -1.05 -9.50
C GLY A 149 -16.88 -2.36 -10.14
N ILE A 150 -15.69 -2.82 -9.82
CA ILE A 150 -15.15 -4.07 -10.41
C ILE A 150 -14.79 -5.15 -9.39
#